data_da891c3eac5b61257f7b647744b5a3ed
#
_entry.id   da891c3eac5b61257f7b647744b5a3ed
#
_cell.length_a   1.000
_cell.length_b   1.000
_cell.length_c   1.000
_cell.angle_alpha   90.00
_cell.angle_beta   90.00
_cell.angle_gamma   90.00
#
_symmetry.space_group_name_H-M   'P 1'
#
loop_
_entity.id
_entity.type
_entity.pdbx_description
1 polymer ?
#
loop_
_entity_poly.entity_id
_entity_poly.type
_entity_poly.pdbx_seq_one_letter_code
_entity_poly.pdbx_strand_id
1 'polypeptide(L)'
;MTIPPSPAAPPPGPPATGQARRPPRLAALIALLVVVAGGGAWWLQAQRQERQRQATPPALLPRRIAALGRVEPLDGVVKLSVPSSLANDPVSRILVKDGEQVKKGQPLAILESAASLEQAVRQSEAAIATAERRITSQDSVIEKSRAQLAQAEVELRRYSSLYASGASSAEERDRRQTLASTTRANLDQALSDRATLAAELEEKKADLARNRSERAKATILAPFSGTVFKVYAHPGDKVGDDGILDIGDSSRMGVIAEVYQTDRPGIALGQKAVISAEGFPGRQMSGTVVEIARQVSRQTVFTGEAGENLDRRVVEVKIGLGPEATAIASFINYLQVNVLFEPLSDAQKQQQRQRQEALIRQQTGGAVPPPPR
;
A
#
# COMPACT_ATOMS: atom_id res chain seq x y z
N MET A 1 26.26 -21.43 69.09
CA MET A 1 25.97 -22.12 70.33
C MET A 1 25.60 -23.53 70.03
N THR A 2 26.53 -24.38 70.26
CA THR A 2 26.57 -25.73 70.90
C THR A 2 25.86 -26.87 70.15
N ILE A 3 26.72 -27.66 69.56
CA ILE A 3 26.58 -29.10 69.32
C ILE A 3 26.59 -29.84 70.66
N PRO A 4 25.90 -30.97 70.83
CA PRO A 4 26.59 -32.13 71.33
C PRO A 4 26.07 -33.46 70.75
N PRO A 5 26.63 -34.62 71.22
CA PRO A 5 27.35 -35.56 70.38
C PRO A 5 26.71 -36.96 70.28
N SER A 6 27.30 -37.79 69.44
CA SER A 6 27.08 -39.21 69.24
C SER A 6 27.42 -40.08 70.48
N PRO A 7 26.80 -41.23 70.62
CA PRO A 7 27.54 -42.35 71.25
C PRO A 7 27.52 -43.68 70.44
N ALA A 8 28.59 -44.24 70.40
CA ALA A 8 29.30 -45.53 70.44
C ALA A 8 28.52 -46.84 70.22
N ALA A 9 29.21 -47.73 69.47
CA ALA A 9 28.92 -49.14 69.23
C ALA A 9 29.37 -50.02 70.38
N PRO A 10 28.83 -51.21 70.49
CA PRO A 10 29.48 -52.34 71.26
C PRO A 10 29.80 -53.54 70.34
N PRO A 11 30.62 -54.44 70.85
CA PRO A 11 31.56 -55.34 70.14
C PRO A 11 31.05 -56.75 69.80
N PRO A 12 31.88 -57.59 69.12
CA PRO A 12 31.43 -58.80 68.47
C PRO A 12 31.56 -60.08 69.36
N GLY A 13 30.74 -61.08 69.04
CA GLY A 13 30.76 -62.37 69.62
C GLY A 13 31.07 -63.53 68.59
N PRO A 14 31.55 -64.64 69.02
CA PRO A 14 32.39 -65.57 68.23
C PRO A 14 31.62 -66.61 67.43
N PRO A 15 32.35 -67.49 66.67
CA PRO A 15 31.80 -68.30 65.57
C PRO A 15 31.28 -69.68 65.99
N ALA A 16 30.32 -70.15 65.21
CA ALA A 16 29.87 -71.53 65.27
C ALA A 16 29.98 -72.20 63.92
N THR A 17 30.75 -73.29 63.94
CA THR A 17 30.95 -74.32 62.92
C THR A 17 29.68 -75.13 62.67
N GLY A 18 29.39 -75.48 61.40
CA GLY A 18 28.35 -76.44 61.15
C GLY A 18 28.12 -76.82 59.67
N GLN A 19 28.80 -77.83 59.24
CA GLN A 19 28.42 -78.95 58.33
C GLN A 19 27.77 -78.66 57.00
N ALA A 20 28.49 -79.02 55.97
CA ALA A 20 28.04 -79.16 54.56
C ALA A 20 26.95 -80.23 54.44
N ARG A 21 25.80 -79.91 53.92
CA ARG A 21 24.82 -80.86 53.41
C ARG A 21 24.69 -80.70 51.89
N ARG A 22 24.92 -81.74 51.12
CA ARG A 22 24.75 -81.91 49.68
C ARG A 22 23.26 -81.68 49.34
N PRO A 23 22.90 -80.84 48.38
CA PRO A 23 21.52 -80.73 48.01
C PRO A 23 21.02 -81.91 47.20
N PRO A 24 19.76 -82.36 47.41
CA PRO A 24 19.14 -83.37 46.59
C PRO A 24 18.92 -82.89 45.17
N ARG A 25 19.09 -83.85 44.22
CA ARG A 25 18.96 -83.62 42.76
C ARG A 25 17.66 -82.85 42.33
N LEU A 26 16.62 -82.78 43.18
CA LEU A 26 15.39 -82.02 42.96
C LEU A 26 15.59 -80.48 42.95
N ALA A 27 16.48 -79.94 43.77
CA ALA A 27 16.75 -78.50 43.86
C ALA A 27 17.46 -78.01 42.61
N ALA A 28 18.27 -78.78 41.95
CA ALA A 28 18.94 -78.42 40.70
C ALA A 28 17.95 -78.35 39.52
N LEU A 29 16.92 -79.20 39.49
CA LEU A 29 15.86 -79.17 38.45
C LEU A 29 14.95 -77.99 38.64
N ILE A 30 14.62 -77.58 39.88
CA ILE A 30 13.81 -76.36 40.16
C ILE A 30 14.62 -75.12 39.81
N ALA A 31 15.89 -75.03 40.07
CA ALA A 31 16.75 -73.91 39.69
C ALA A 31 16.85 -73.78 38.16
N LEU A 32 16.95 -74.91 37.43
CA LEU A 32 16.94 -74.85 35.95
C LEU A 32 15.62 -74.37 35.39
N LEU A 33 14.47 -74.78 35.97
CA LEU A 33 13.14 -74.33 35.56
C LEU A 33 12.91 -72.82 35.80
N VAL A 34 13.42 -72.35 36.94
CA VAL A 34 13.33 -70.85 37.25
C VAL A 34 14.18 -70.01 36.28
N VAL A 35 15.37 -70.53 35.89
CA VAL A 35 16.25 -69.87 34.93
C VAL A 35 15.62 -69.85 33.53
N VAL A 36 15.01 -70.96 33.10
CA VAL A 36 14.33 -71.06 31.79
C VAL A 36 13.07 -70.19 31.77
N ALA A 37 12.28 -70.23 32.85
CA ALA A 37 11.07 -69.38 32.96
C ALA A 37 11.41 -67.86 33.07
N GLY A 38 12.44 -67.50 33.82
CA GLY A 38 12.95 -66.14 33.95
C GLY A 38 13.55 -65.54 32.64
N GLY A 39 14.36 -66.46 31.98
CA GLY A 39 14.94 -66.07 30.66
C GLY A 39 13.89 -65.91 29.59
N GLY A 40 12.88 -66.82 29.57
CA GLY A 40 11.74 -66.65 28.64
C GLY A 40 10.89 -65.45 28.89
N ALA A 41 10.61 -65.15 30.14
CA ALA A 41 9.87 -63.91 30.49
C ALA A 41 10.66 -62.66 30.16
N TRP A 42 11.94 -62.58 30.38
CA TRP A 42 12.81 -61.52 30.04
C TRP A 42 12.91 -61.32 28.51
N TRP A 43 13.03 -62.39 27.74
CA TRP A 43 13.06 -62.38 26.29
C TRP A 43 11.74 -61.91 25.69
N LEU A 44 10.60 -62.38 26.24
CA LEU A 44 9.27 -61.87 25.85
C LEU A 44 9.04 -60.41 26.20
N GLN A 45 9.57 -59.92 27.31
CA GLN A 45 9.56 -58.54 27.70
C GLN A 45 10.44 -57.68 26.78
N ALA A 46 11.64 -58.12 26.43
CA ALA A 46 12.52 -57.49 25.47
C ALA A 46 11.88 -57.40 24.09
N GLN A 47 11.24 -58.45 23.59
CA GLN A 47 10.48 -58.42 22.32
C GLN A 47 9.28 -57.45 22.37
N ARG A 48 8.59 -57.35 23.50
CA ARG A 48 7.51 -56.37 23.67
C ARG A 48 8.02 -54.94 23.69
N GLN A 49 9.17 -54.69 24.29
CA GLN A 49 9.83 -53.38 24.26
C GLN A 49 10.33 -53.01 22.85
N GLU A 50 10.87 -53.97 22.09
CA GLU A 50 11.26 -53.72 20.70
C GLU A 50 10.06 -53.46 19.80
N ARG A 51 8.95 -54.17 19.98
CA ARG A 51 7.69 -53.92 19.26
C ARG A 51 7.08 -52.54 19.63
N GLN A 52 7.22 -52.08 20.87
CA GLN A 52 6.80 -50.76 21.31
C GLN A 52 7.73 -49.67 20.77
N ARG A 53 9.01 -49.94 20.56
CA ARG A 53 9.96 -49.00 19.90
C ARG A 53 9.76 -48.91 18.40
N GLN A 54 9.23 -49.96 17.78
CA GLN A 54 8.84 -50.00 16.36
C GLN A 54 7.39 -49.54 16.12
N ALA A 55 6.64 -49.24 17.17
CA ALA A 55 5.37 -48.54 17.02
C ALA A 55 5.63 -47.25 16.29
N THR A 56 5.13 -47.15 15.10
CA THR A 56 5.17 -45.94 14.24
C THR A 56 4.88 -44.73 15.11
N PRO A 57 5.76 -43.72 15.12
CA PRO A 57 5.46 -42.51 15.86
C PRO A 57 4.06 -42.00 15.43
N PRO A 58 3.22 -41.56 16.36
CA PRO A 58 1.89 -41.10 16.03
C PRO A 58 2.02 -40.13 14.86
N ALA A 59 1.28 -40.38 13.81
CA ALA A 59 1.29 -39.50 12.64
C ALA A 59 1.11 -38.08 13.15
N LEU A 60 2.14 -37.24 13.03
CA LEU A 60 2.08 -35.86 13.44
C LEU A 60 0.90 -35.27 12.68
N LEU A 61 -0.15 -34.91 13.39
CA LEU A 61 -1.26 -34.20 12.82
C LEU A 61 -0.69 -33.00 12.05
N PRO A 62 -1.13 -32.74 10.82
CA PRO A 62 -0.60 -31.64 10.03
C PRO A 62 -0.72 -30.35 10.84
N ARG A 63 0.43 -29.73 11.12
CA ARG A 63 0.50 -28.52 11.91
C ARG A 63 -0.34 -27.44 11.22
N ARG A 64 -1.41 -27.02 11.88
CA ARG A 64 -2.20 -25.90 11.43
C ARG A 64 -1.49 -24.60 11.83
N ILE A 65 -1.35 -23.68 10.91
CA ILE A 65 -0.75 -22.38 11.15
C ILE A 65 -1.87 -21.45 11.57
N ALA A 66 -1.69 -20.81 12.73
CA ALA A 66 -2.58 -19.76 13.23
C ALA A 66 -1.86 -18.41 13.13
N ALA A 67 -2.59 -17.37 12.81
CA ALA A 67 -2.09 -16.02 12.74
C ALA A 67 -3.14 -15.02 13.25
N LEU A 68 -2.70 -13.91 13.78
CA LEU A 68 -3.57 -12.74 14.00
C LEU A 68 -3.68 -11.97 12.70
N GLY A 69 -4.80 -11.32 12.52
CA GLY A 69 -5.01 -10.45 11.36
C GLY A 69 -6.01 -9.35 11.66
N ARG A 70 -6.18 -8.47 10.69
CA ARG A 70 -7.19 -7.41 10.71
C ARG A 70 -8.01 -7.45 9.44
N VAL A 71 -9.28 -7.11 9.57
CA VAL A 71 -10.19 -6.95 8.43
C VAL A 71 -9.91 -5.60 7.78
N GLU A 72 -9.64 -5.58 6.48
CA GLU A 72 -9.51 -4.33 5.71
C GLU A 72 -9.77 -4.59 4.22
N PRO A 73 -9.99 -3.57 3.38
CA PRO A 73 -10.06 -3.74 1.94
C PRO A 73 -8.79 -4.36 1.39
N LEU A 74 -8.89 -5.28 0.41
CA LEU A 74 -7.72 -5.95 -0.19
C LEU A 74 -6.75 -4.97 -0.84
N ASP A 75 -7.26 -3.85 -1.37
CA ASP A 75 -6.45 -2.79 -1.97
C ASP A 75 -5.94 -1.77 -0.92
N GLY A 76 -6.24 -2.02 0.36
CA GLY A 76 -5.85 -1.18 1.48
C GLY A 76 -6.78 0.01 1.71
N VAL A 77 -6.50 0.75 2.77
CA VAL A 77 -7.17 2.00 3.13
C VAL A 77 -6.27 3.16 2.74
N VAL A 78 -6.81 4.13 2.04
CA VAL A 78 -6.10 5.35 1.65
C VAL A 78 -6.48 6.47 2.60
N LYS A 79 -5.48 6.99 3.30
CA LYS A 79 -5.62 8.16 4.16
C LYS A 79 -5.52 9.42 3.28
N LEU A 80 -6.61 10.18 3.19
CA LEU A 80 -6.64 11.43 2.45
C LEU A 80 -6.21 12.59 3.34
N SER A 81 -5.25 13.35 2.86
CA SER A 81 -4.72 14.52 3.54
C SER A 81 -4.75 15.76 2.63
N VAL A 82 -4.42 16.90 3.18
CA VAL A 82 -4.28 18.14 2.44
C VAL A 82 -2.99 18.13 1.62
N PRO A 83 -2.99 18.63 0.38
CA PRO A 83 -1.76 18.83 -0.39
C PRO A 83 -0.74 19.68 0.37
N SER A 84 0.54 19.36 0.23
CA SER A 84 1.62 20.04 0.97
C SER A 84 1.66 21.55 0.79
N SER A 85 1.23 22.06 -0.39
CA SER A 85 1.11 23.49 -0.66
C SER A 85 0.04 24.21 0.19
N LEU A 86 -0.89 23.45 0.78
CA LEU A 86 -2.00 23.94 1.60
C LEU A 86 -2.01 23.31 3.00
N ALA A 87 -0.88 22.78 3.48
CA ALA A 87 -0.78 21.99 4.72
C ALA A 87 -1.25 22.74 5.98
N ASN A 88 -1.22 24.06 5.97
CA ASN A 88 -1.68 24.90 7.10
C ASN A 88 -3.09 25.46 6.92
N ASP A 89 -3.76 25.10 5.81
CA ASP A 89 -5.10 25.60 5.49
C ASP A 89 -6.16 24.81 6.25
N PRO A 90 -7.00 25.46 7.07
CA PRO A 90 -8.03 24.76 7.83
C PRO A 90 -9.11 24.18 6.92
N VAL A 91 -9.78 23.14 7.40
CA VAL A 91 -10.95 22.58 6.74
C VAL A 91 -12.14 23.50 6.95
N SER A 92 -12.71 24.04 5.88
CA SER A 92 -13.92 24.85 5.93
C SER A 92 -15.18 24.00 6.13
N ARG A 93 -15.31 22.92 5.34
CA ARG A 93 -16.47 22.01 5.39
C ARG A 93 -16.07 20.59 5.05
N ILE A 94 -16.68 19.65 5.75
CA ILE A 94 -16.70 18.23 5.40
C ILE A 94 -18.05 17.94 4.71
N LEU A 95 -18.02 17.27 3.58
CA LEU A 95 -19.17 17.01 2.73
C LEU A 95 -19.71 15.59 2.83
N VAL A 96 -19.01 14.73 3.57
CA VAL A 96 -19.31 13.30 3.72
C VAL A 96 -19.29 12.88 5.18
N LYS A 97 -19.83 11.70 5.45
CA LYS A 97 -19.91 11.11 6.80
C LYS A 97 -19.27 9.73 6.84
N ASP A 98 -18.99 9.25 8.06
CA ASP A 98 -18.54 7.88 8.28
C ASP A 98 -19.57 6.87 7.70
N GLY A 99 -19.07 5.87 6.99
CA GLY A 99 -19.86 4.84 6.32
C GLY A 99 -20.46 5.26 4.97
N GLU A 100 -20.29 6.49 4.52
CA GLU A 100 -20.85 6.96 3.24
C GLU A 100 -20.11 6.39 2.04
N GLN A 101 -20.87 5.93 1.05
CA GLN A 101 -20.32 5.52 -0.24
C GLN A 101 -20.13 6.72 -1.16
N VAL A 102 -18.94 6.85 -1.72
CA VAL A 102 -18.55 7.96 -2.59
C VAL A 102 -18.07 7.47 -3.95
N LYS A 103 -18.23 8.32 -4.96
CA LYS A 103 -17.77 8.07 -6.33
C LYS A 103 -16.45 8.77 -6.59
N LYS A 104 -15.62 8.21 -7.48
CA LYS A 104 -14.42 8.88 -7.95
C LYS A 104 -14.71 10.30 -8.41
N GLY A 105 -13.91 11.27 -7.93
CA GLY A 105 -14.06 12.69 -8.23
C GLY A 105 -15.14 13.41 -7.41
N GLN A 106 -15.85 12.73 -6.51
CA GLN A 106 -16.81 13.38 -5.62
C GLN A 106 -16.06 14.27 -4.60
N PRO A 107 -16.52 15.52 -4.36
CA PRO A 107 -15.96 16.38 -3.32
C PRO A 107 -16.22 15.80 -1.93
N LEU A 108 -15.16 15.71 -1.12
CA LEU A 108 -15.20 15.16 0.24
C LEU A 108 -15.02 16.23 1.30
N ALA A 109 -14.12 17.18 1.04
CA ALA A 109 -13.87 18.31 1.93
C ALA A 109 -13.48 19.56 1.13
N ILE A 110 -13.73 20.72 1.71
CA ILE A 110 -13.39 22.03 1.18
C ILE A 110 -12.53 22.75 2.20
N LEU A 111 -11.39 23.30 1.77
CA LEU A 111 -10.49 24.09 2.59
C LEU A 111 -10.94 25.55 2.66
N GLU A 112 -10.46 26.30 3.64
CA GLU A 112 -10.84 27.68 3.87
C GLU A 112 -10.37 28.62 2.74
N SER A 113 -9.19 28.35 2.18
CA SER A 113 -8.64 29.11 1.05
C SER A 113 -9.44 28.98 -0.25
N ALA A 114 -10.35 28.02 -0.37
CA ALA A 114 -11.13 27.79 -1.60
C ALA A 114 -11.84 29.06 -2.09
N ALA A 115 -12.40 29.86 -1.18
CA ALA A 115 -13.10 31.11 -1.52
C ALA A 115 -12.15 32.17 -2.04
N SER A 116 -10.98 32.37 -1.43
CA SER A 116 -9.97 33.33 -1.87
C SER A 116 -9.34 32.92 -3.19
N LEU A 117 -9.06 31.65 -3.39
CA LEU A 117 -8.56 31.09 -4.65
C LEU A 117 -9.58 31.25 -5.80
N GLU A 118 -10.86 31.07 -5.52
CA GLU A 118 -11.93 31.35 -6.49
C GLU A 118 -11.96 32.81 -6.90
N GLN A 119 -11.71 33.74 -5.97
CA GLN A 119 -11.56 35.17 -6.28
C GLN A 119 -10.35 35.41 -7.19
N ALA A 120 -9.21 34.77 -6.92
CA ALA A 120 -8.01 34.87 -7.76
C ALA A 120 -8.26 34.37 -9.19
N VAL A 121 -9.03 33.28 -9.35
CA VAL A 121 -9.46 32.80 -10.68
C VAL A 121 -10.29 33.85 -11.39
N ARG A 122 -11.33 34.43 -10.74
CA ARG A 122 -12.16 35.48 -11.34
C ARG A 122 -11.36 36.75 -11.72
N GLN A 123 -10.37 37.11 -10.89
CA GLN A 123 -9.49 38.24 -11.22
C GLN A 123 -8.65 37.95 -12.47
N SER A 124 -8.11 36.75 -12.60
CA SER A 124 -7.36 36.36 -13.80
C SER A 124 -8.23 36.31 -15.05
N GLU A 125 -9.47 35.84 -14.95
CA GLU A 125 -10.44 35.86 -16.05
C GLU A 125 -10.77 37.30 -16.50
N ALA A 126 -10.94 38.23 -15.57
CA ALA A 126 -11.15 39.65 -15.86
C ALA A 126 -9.90 40.29 -16.50
N ALA A 127 -8.69 39.90 -16.08
CA ALA A 127 -7.44 40.35 -16.67
C ALA A 127 -7.29 39.88 -18.12
N ILE A 128 -7.65 38.64 -18.44
CA ILE A 128 -7.69 38.10 -19.80
C ILE A 128 -8.67 38.93 -20.67
N ALA A 129 -9.90 39.13 -20.21
CA ALA A 129 -10.89 39.89 -20.94
C ALA A 129 -10.41 41.35 -21.22
N THR A 130 -9.63 41.92 -20.31
CA THR A 130 -9.03 43.26 -20.52
C THR A 130 -7.93 43.22 -21.58
N ALA A 131 -7.05 42.19 -21.54
CA ALA A 131 -5.99 42.02 -22.54
C ALA A 131 -6.58 41.79 -23.95
N GLU A 132 -7.62 40.99 -24.08
CA GLU A 132 -8.32 40.77 -25.35
C GLU A 132 -8.91 42.06 -25.94
N ARG A 133 -9.51 42.92 -25.10
CA ARG A 133 -10.01 44.22 -25.54
C ARG A 133 -8.89 45.14 -26.03
N ARG A 134 -7.70 45.10 -25.40
CA ARG A 134 -6.52 45.86 -25.85
C ARG A 134 -6.07 45.41 -27.23
N ILE A 135 -6.04 44.09 -27.50
CA ILE A 135 -5.73 43.55 -28.83
C ILE A 135 -6.73 44.01 -29.85
N THR A 136 -8.03 43.93 -29.57
CA THR A 136 -9.08 44.42 -30.46
C THR A 136 -8.92 45.91 -30.77
N SER A 137 -8.56 46.75 -29.78
CA SER A 137 -8.26 48.16 -29.99
C SER A 137 -7.04 48.35 -30.89
N GLN A 138 -5.98 47.57 -30.69
CA GLN A 138 -4.78 47.61 -31.52
C GLN A 138 -5.05 47.17 -32.96
N ASP A 139 -5.91 46.16 -33.16
CA ASP A 139 -6.36 45.73 -34.49
C ASP A 139 -7.02 46.90 -35.26
N SER A 140 -7.77 47.76 -34.59
CA SER A 140 -8.34 48.99 -35.19
C SER A 140 -7.27 50.00 -35.61
N VAL A 141 -6.18 50.12 -34.81
CA VAL A 141 -5.01 50.94 -35.14
C VAL A 141 -4.29 50.41 -36.38
N ILE A 142 -4.11 49.08 -36.47
CA ILE A 142 -3.51 48.41 -37.61
C ILE A 142 -4.34 48.66 -38.89
N GLU A 143 -5.66 48.52 -38.85
CA GLU A 143 -6.53 48.79 -40.01
C GLU A 143 -6.43 50.26 -40.47
N LYS A 144 -6.37 51.20 -39.54
CA LYS A 144 -6.14 52.63 -39.88
C LYS A 144 -4.76 52.83 -40.56
N SER A 145 -3.70 52.23 -40.02
CA SER A 145 -2.36 52.35 -40.57
C SER A 145 -2.25 51.67 -41.96
N ARG A 146 -2.94 50.55 -42.19
CA ARG A 146 -3.04 49.88 -43.49
C ARG A 146 -3.72 50.79 -44.54
N ALA A 147 -4.82 51.41 -44.16
CA ALA A 147 -5.52 52.32 -45.06
C ALA A 147 -4.63 53.54 -45.43
N GLN A 148 -3.90 54.09 -44.46
CA GLN A 148 -2.97 55.21 -44.69
C GLN A 148 -1.81 54.80 -45.63
N LEU A 149 -1.24 53.62 -45.42
CA LEU A 149 -0.19 53.05 -46.28
C LEU A 149 -0.72 52.86 -47.71
N ALA A 150 -1.88 52.26 -47.88
CA ALA A 150 -2.50 52.02 -49.18
C ALA A 150 -2.67 53.34 -49.94
N GLN A 151 -3.15 54.41 -49.28
CA GLN A 151 -3.28 55.75 -49.87
C GLN A 151 -1.88 56.30 -50.27
N ALA A 152 -0.88 56.23 -49.40
CA ALA A 152 0.45 56.79 -49.71
C ALA A 152 1.11 56.01 -50.86
N GLU A 153 0.91 54.67 -50.97
CA GLU A 153 1.43 53.86 -52.08
C GLU A 153 0.72 54.21 -53.43
N VAL A 154 -0.58 54.50 -53.40
CA VAL A 154 -1.31 54.97 -54.62
C VAL A 154 -0.73 56.28 -55.05
N GLU A 155 -0.52 57.23 -54.16
CA GLU A 155 0.08 58.51 -54.48
C GLU A 155 1.51 58.39 -55.01
N LEU A 156 2.34 57.58 -54.38
CA LEU A 156 3.71 57.33 -54.85
C LEU A 156 3.69 56.76 -56.28
N ARG A 157 2.88 55.75 -56.56
CA ARG A 157 2.73 55.22 -57.95
C ARG A 157 2.31 56.35 -58.93
N ARG A 158 1.34 57.16 -58.61
CA ARG A 158 0.91 58.26 -59.43
C ARG A 158 2.04 59.25 -59.72
N TYR A 159 2.72 59.74 -58.70
CA TYR A 159 3.78 60.74 -58.88
C TYR A 159 5.05 60.17 -59.54
N SER A 160 5.31 58.89 -59.34
CA SER A 160 6.41 58.15 -60.04
C SER A 160 6.12 58.09 -61.56
N SER A 161 4.87 57.90 -61.97
CA SER A 161 4.45 57.96 -63.39
C SER A 161 4.52 59.34 -63.98
N LEU A 162 4.09 60.34 -63.20
CA LEU A 162 4.17 61.76 -63.62
C LEU A 162 5.63 62.25 -63.77
N TYR A 163 6.49 61.83 -62.88
CA TYR A 163 7.94 62.13 -63.00
C TYR A 163 8.51 61.43 -64.25
N ALA A 164 8.21 60.21 -64.54
CA ALA A 164 8.71 59.45 -65.70
C ALA A 164 8.24 60.10 -67.01
N SER A 165 7.08 60.80 -67.04
CA SER A 165 6.55 61.55 -68.18
C SER A 165 7.02 63.01 -68.19
N GLY A 166 7.83 63.49 -67.26
CA GLY A 166 8.28 64.90 -67.18
C GLY A 166 7.27 65.82 -66.58
N ALA A 167 6.14 65.41 -66.08
CA ALA A 167 5.02 66.17 -65.56
C ALA A 167 5.11 66.45 -64.05
N SER A 168 6.14 65.96 -63.33
CA SER A 168 6.37 66.26 -61.89
C SER A 168 7.86 66.40 -61.62
N SER A 169 8.24 67.05 -60.51
CA SER A 169 9.63 67.14 -60.03
C SER A 169 10.13 65.90 -59.33
N ALA A 170 11.47 65.69 -59.31
CA ALA A 170 12.08 64.62 -58.50
C ALA A 170 11.80 64.84 -57.02
N GLU A 171 11.82 66.07 -56.52
CA GLU A 171 11.54 66.45 -55.14
C GLU A 171 10.14 65.91 -54.70
N GLU A 172 9.11 66.12 -55.52
CA GLU A 172 7.76 65.69 -55.18
C GLU A 172 7.64 64.16 -55.18
N ARG A 173 8.27 63.42 -56.13
CA ARG A 173 8.37 62.00 -56.12
C ARG A 173 9.05 61.51 -54.84
N ASP A 174 10.19 62.07 -54.44
CA ASP A 174 10.99 61.70 -53.29
C ASP A 174 10.21 61.97 -51.98
N ARG A 175 9.46 63.08 -51.95
CA ARG A 175 8.56 63.37 -50.83
C ARG A 175 7.46 62.29 -50.66
N ARG A 176 6.84 61.80 -51.76
CA ARG A 176 5.85 60.72 -51.70
C ARG A 176 6.47 59.35 -51.33
N GLN A 177 7.72 59.15 -51.80
CA GLN A 177 8.45 57.93 -51.42
C GLN A 177 8.74 57.95 -49.90
N THR A 178 9.19 59.06 -49.34
CA THR A 178 9.42 59.23 -47.92
C THR A 178 8.13 58.98 -47.11
N LEU A 179 7.01 59.58 -47.58
CA LEU A 179 5.70 59.42 -46.94
C LEU A 179 5.28 57.92 -46.91
N ALA A 180 5.42 57.20 -48.04
CA ALA A 180 5.08 55.80 -48.10
C ALA A 180 5.97 54.93 -47.17
N SER A 181 7.30 55.25 -47.09
CA SER A 181 8.22 54.52 -46.20
C SER A 181 7.94 54.80 -44.71
N THR A 182 7.62 56.04 -44.34
CA THR A 182 7.26 56.38 -42.94
C THR A 182 5.93 55.74 -42.53
N THR A 183 4.93 55.75 -43.45
CA THR A 183 3.64 55.11 -43.19
C THR A 183 3.77 53.60 -43.06
N ARG A 184 4.68 52.97 -43.85
CA ARG A 184 5.01 51.54 -43.70
C ARG A 184 5.63 51.24 -42.35
N ALA A 185 6.59 52.06 -41.92
CA ALA A 185 7.22 51.89 -40.59
C ALA A 185 6.19 52.03 -39.45
N ASN A 186 5.20 52.91 -39.60
CA ASN A 186 4.12 53.07 -38.63
C ASN A 186 3.23 51.82 -38.56
N LEU A 187 2.96 51.18 -39.71
CA LEU A 187 2.23 49.90 -39.75
C LEU A 187 3.02 48.79 -39.09
N ASP A 188 4.32 48.70 -39.41
CA ASP A 188 5.20 47.69 -38.81
C ASP A 188 5.31 47.83 -37.28
N GLN A 189 5.36 49.09 -36.80
CA GLN A 189 5.30 49.37 -35.37
C GLN A 189 3.96 48.87 -34.75
N ALA A 190 2.83 49.21 -35.36
CA ALA A 190 1.53 48.79 -34.86
C ALA A 190 1.36 47.24 -34.83
N LEU A 191 1.95 46.54 -35.80
CA LEU A 191 2.00 45.05 -35.80
C LEU A 191 2.89 44.52 -34.68
N SER A 192 4.02 45.15 -34.41
CA SER A 192 4.91 44.78 -33.31
C SER A 192 4.23 45.00 -31.94
N ASP A 193 3.52 46.11 -31.78
CA ASP A 193 2.76 46.40 -30.56
C ASP A 193 1.65 45.35 -30.33
N ARG A 194 0.98 44.91 -31.39
CA ARG A 194 -0.01 43.84 -31.32
C ARG A 194 0.63 42.52 -30.89
N ALA A 195 1.84 42.20 -31.42
CA ALA A 195 2.55 40.99 -31.03
C ALA A 195 2.93 41.00 -29.54
N THR A 196 3.33 42.14 -29.00
CA THR A 196 3.58 42.35 -27.56
C THR A 196 2.32 42.11 -26.74
N LEU A 197 1.19 42.72 -27.14
CA LEU A 197 -0.10 42.49 -26.45
C LEU A 197 -0.57 41.04 -26.53
N ALA A 198 -0.28 40.32 -27.62
CA ALA A 198 -0.56 38.88 -27.73
C ALA A 198 0.28 38.05 -26.76
N ALA A 199 1.57 38.40 -26.58
CA ALA A 199 2.43 37.77 -25.60
C ALA A 199 1.95 38.04 -24.15
N GLU A 200 1.51 39.27 -23.84
CA GLU A 200 0.88 39.60 -22.55
C GLU A 200 -0.39 38.78 -22.30
N LEU A 201 -1.23 38.55 -23.32
CA LEU A 201 -2.42 37.71 -23.21
C LEU A 201 -2.05 36.27 -22.84
N GLU A 202 -1.04 35.69 -23.48
CA GLU A 202 -0.58 34.32 -23.16
C GLU A 202 -0.04 34.25 -21.72
N GLU A 203 0.67 35.27 -21.24
CA GLU A 203 1.07 35.37 -19.84
C GLU A 203 -0.15 35.29 -18.88
N LYS A 204 -1.20 36.12 -19.16
CA LYS A 204 -2.42 36.11 -18.33
C LYS A 204 -3.16 34.79 -18.38
N LYS A 205 -3.17 34.07 -19.52
CA LYS A 205 -3.71 32.72 -19.62
C LYS A 205 -2.93 31.72 -18.78
N ALA A 206 -1.61 31.84 -18.74
CA ALA A 206 -0.76 30.98 -17.87
C ALA A 206 -1.05 31.29 -16.39
N ASP A 207 -1.23 32.53 -15.99
CA ASP A 207 -1.64 32.92 -14.64
C ASP A 207 -3.00 32.33 -14.26
N LEU A 208 -3.98 32.38 -15.16
CA LEU A 208 -5.29 31.73 -14.94
C LEU A 208 -5.15 30.20 -14.75
N ALA A 209 -4.36 29.56 -15.59
CA ALA A 209 -4.14 28.11 -15.48
C ALA A 209 -3.52 27.75 -14.13
N ARG A 210 -2.54 28.52 -13.65
CA ARG A 210 -1.93 28.37 -12.32
C ARG A 210 -2.98 28.54 -11.21
N ASN A 211 -3.76 29.63 -11.23
CA ASN A 211 -4.77 29.91 -10.21
C ASN A 211 -5.88 28.85 -10.18
N ARG A 212 -6.30 28.32 -11.34
CA ARG A 212 -7.24 27.20 -11.42
C ARG A 212 -6.67 25.91 -10.82
N SER A 213 -5.38 25.64 -11.05
CA SER A 213 -4.71 24.49 -10.45
C SER A 213 -4.64 24.59 -8.91
N GLU A 214 -4.29 25.76 -8.38
CA GLU A 214 -4.28 25.99 -6.94
C GLU A 214 -5.69 25.88 -6.33
N ARG A 215 -6.69 26.47 -6.99
CA ARG A 215 -8.09 26.35 -6.56
C ARG A 215 -8.57 24.90 -6.54
N ALA A 216 -8.17 24.08 -7.53
CA ALA A 216 -8.53 22.66 -7.56
C ALA A 216 -7.99 21.89 -6.36
N LYS A 217 -6.81 22.25 -5.84
CA LYS A 217 -6.20 21.65 -4.65
C LYS A 217 -6.94 21.95 -3.35
N ALA A 218 -7.69 23.06 -3.30
CA ALA A 218 -8.47 23.45 -2.12
C ALA A 218 -9.78 22.65 -1.97
N THR A 219 -10.12 21.78 -2.92
CA THR A 219 -11.23 20.84 -2.83
C THR A 219 -10.68 19.42 -2.85
N ILE A 220 -10.83 18.70 -1.77
CA ILE A 220 -10.37 17.33 -1.64
C ILE A 220 -11.39 16.42 -2.32
N LEU A 221 -10.95 15.66 -3.31
CA LEU A 221 -11.77 14.77 -4.12
C LEU A 221 -11.48 13.31 -3.81
N ALA A 222 -12.47 12.44 -3.96
CA ALA A 222 -12.29 10.99 -3.89
C ALA A 222 -11.40 10.49 -5.05
N PRO A 223 -10.27 9.81 -4.78
CA PRO A 223 -9.38 9.31 -5.83
C PRO A 223 -9.96 8.12 -6.60
N PHE A 224 -10.85 7.37 -5.95
CA PHE A 224 -11.58 6.23 -6.50
C PHE A 224 -12.96 6.13 -5.85
N SER A 225 -13.84 5.29 -6.38
CA SER A 225 -15.14 4.99 -5.76
C SER A 225 -14.96 4.00 -4.62
N GLY A 226 -15.53 4.28 -3.45
CA GLY A 226 -15.35 3.47 -2.25
C GLY A 226 -16.21 3.95 -1.10
N THR A 227 -15.89 3.49 0.11
CA THR A 227 -16.56 3.88 1.35
C THR A 227 -15.64 4.69 2.23
N VAL A 228 -16.13 5.75 2.81
CA VAL A 228 -15.45 6.54 3.84
C VAL A 228 -15.54 5.74 5.14
N PHE A 229 -14.43 5.27 5.66
CA PHE A 229 -14.42 4.50 6.91
C PHE A 229 -14.45 5.40 8.14
N LYS A 230 -13.68 6.48 8.08
CA LYS A 230 -13.60 7.43 9.21
C LYS A 230 -13.25 8.82 8.73
N VAL A 231 -13.89 9.81 9.31
CA VAL A 231 -13.57 11.23 9.17
C VAL A 231 -12.90 11.70 10.46
N TYR A 232 -11.71 12.27 10.33
CA TYR A 232 -10.91 12.75 11.46
C TYR A 232 -11.04 14.26 11.66
N ALA A 233 -11.06 15.01 10.55
CA ALA A 233 -11.07 16.47 10.59
C ALA A 233 -12.48 17.03 10.79
N HIS A 234 -12.55 18.15 11.49
CA HIS A 234 -13.79 18.93 11.67
C HIS A 234 -13.64 20.33 11.05
N PRO A 235 -14.75 21.02 10.75
CA PRO A 235 -14.68 22.40 10.31
C PRO A 235 -13.90 23.28 11.28
N GLY A 236 -12.92 24.02 10.77
CA GLY A 236 -12.00 24.85 11.56
C GLY A 236 -10.68 24.16 11.92
N ASP A 237 -10.56 22.82 11.77
CA ASP A 237 -9.36 22.10 12.11
C ASP A 237 -8.27 22.30 11.06
N LYS A 238 -7.02 22.41 11.52
CA LYS A 238 -5.84 22.15 10.70
C LYS A 238 -5.60 20.65 10.64
N VAL A 239 -5.38 20.15 9.44
CA VAL A 239 -5.20 18.69 9.23
C VAL A 239 -3.86 18.25 9.80
N GLY A 240 -3.91 17.32 10.75
CA GLY A 240 -2.73 16.67 11.36
C GLY A 240 -2.28 15.41 10.60
N ASP A 241 -1.49 14.59 11.28
CA ASP A 241 -0.90 13.34 10.73
C ASP A 241 -1.95 12.28 10.38
N ASP A 242 -3.13 12.35 11.00
CA ASP A 242 -4.24 11.44 10.71
C ASP A 242 -4.95 11.75 9.38
N GLY A 243 -4.63 12.88 8.76
CA GLY A 243 -5.29 13.31 7.54
C GLY A 243 -6.71 13.82 7.78
N ILE A 244 -7.51 13.90 6.70
CA ILE A 244 -8.90 14.35 6.74
C ILE A 244 -9.83 13.17 7.00
N LEU A 245 -9.65 12.09 6.25
CA LEU A 245 -10.49 10.89 6.32
C LEU A 245 -9.78 9.67 5.70
N ASP A 246 -10.29 8.49 6.05
CA ASP A 246 -9.91 7.22 5.48
C ASP A 246 -10.95 6.74 4.46
N ILE A 247 -10.48 6.32 3.27
CA ILE A 247 -11.32 5.76 2.22
C ILE A 247 -10.76 4.43 1.72
N GLY A 248 -11.63 3.46 1.43
CA GLY A 248 -11.25 2.17 0.84
C GLY A 248 -12.37 1.53 0.05
N ASP A 249 -12.02 0.54 -0.77
CA ASP A 249 -13.00 -0.22 -1.55
C ASP A 249 -13.65 -1.32 -0.70
N SER A 250 -14.80 -1.02 -0.09
CA SER A 250 -15.57 -1.98 0.73
C SER A 250 -16.22 -3.11 -0.07
N SER A 251 -16.19 -3.06 -1.41
CA SER A 251 -16.70 -4.16 -2.25
C SER A 251 -15.77 -5.37 -2.28
N ARG A 252 -14.51 -5.18 -1.91
CA ARG A 252 -13.44 -6.18 -1.92
C ARG A 252 -12.75 -6.26 -0.57
N MET A 253 -13.48 -6.70 0.44
CA MET A 253 -12.92 -6.88 1.78
C MET A 253 -12.07 -8.15 1.86
N GLY A 254 -11.07 -8.09 2.70
CA GLY A 254 -10.16 -9.19 3.00
C GLY A 254 -9.70 -9.17 4.44
N VAL A 255 -8.79 -10.07 4.74
CA VAL A 255 -8.06 -10.12 6.01
C VAL A 255 -6.56 -10.06 5.71
N ILE A 256 -5.89 -9.13 6.34
CA ILE A 256 -4.43 -9.08 6.35
C ILE A 256 -3.97 -9.85 7.59
N ALA A 257 -3.48 -11.07 7.38
CA ALA A 257 -2.98 -11.95 8.42
C ALA A 257 -1.46 -11.78 8.59
N GLU A 258 -1.01 -11.62 9.83
CA GLU A 258 0.41 -11.49 10.19
C GLU A 258 0.96 -12.88 10.57
N VAL A 259 1.55 -13.57 9.61
CA VAL A 259 2.14 -14.90 9.78
C VAL A 259 3.59 -14.77 10.20
N TYR A 260 4.00 -15.50 11.25
CA TYR A 260 5.40 -15.52 11.67
C TYR A 260 6.32 -15.98 10.54
N GLN A 261 7.47 -15.34 10.43
CA GLN A 261 8.49 -15.67 9.42
C GLN A 261 8.84 -17.17 9.40
N THR A 262 8.84 -17.82 10.56
CA THR A 262 9.12 -19.26 10.71
C THR A 262 8.04 -20.15 10.11
N ASP A 263 6.80 -19.69 10.07
CA ASP A 263 5.64 -20.44 9.57
C ASP A 263 5.32 -20.14 8.09
N ARG A 264 5.99 -19.11 7.52
CA ARG A 264 5.82 -18.70 6.12
C ARG A 264 5.97 -19.86 5.11
N PRO A 265 6.89 -20.84 5.27
CA PRO A 265 6.99 -21.98 4.34
C PRO A 265 5.73 -22.84 4.26
N GLY A 266 4.85 -22.80 5.26
CA GLY A 266 3.57 -23.51 5.29
C GLY A 266 2.40 -22.75 4.66
N ILE A 267 2.62 -21.57 4.04
CA ILE A 267 1.59 -20.76 3.41
C ILE A 267 1.79 -20.73 1.89
N ALA A 268 0.70 -20.97 1.13
CA ALA A 268 0.70 -20.95 -0.32
C ALA A 268 -0.48 -20.13 -0.87
N LEU A 269 -0.31 -19.60 -2.07
CA LEU A 269 -1.40 -18.96 -2.81
C LEU A 269 -2.54 -19.97 -3.07
N GLY A 270 -3.78 -19.52 -2.95
CA GLY A 270 -4.97 -20.36 -3.10
C GLY A 270 -5.25 -21.29 -1.91
N GLN A 271 -4.48 -21.20 -0.82
CA GLN A 271 -4.73 -21.95 0.42
C GLN A 271 -5.97 -21.41 1.10
N LYS A 272 -6.81 -22.30 1.62
CA LYS A 272 -8.00 -21.91 2.39
C LYS A 272 -7.61 -21.54 3.82
N ALA A 273 -8.34 -20.58 4.38
CA ALA A 273 -8.22 -20.17 5.76
C ALA A 273 -9.60 -19.99 6.39
N VAL A 274 -9.70 -20.37 7.65
CA VAL A 274 -10.86 -20.13 8.49
C VAL A 274 -10.57 -18.92 9.37
N ILE A 275 -11.47 -17.95 9.36
CA ILE A 275 -11.36 -16.68 10.04
C ILE A 275 -12.43 -16.61 11.13
N SER A 276 -12.02 -16.31 12.34
CA SER A 276 -12.92 -16.11 13.47
C SER A 276 -12.63 -14.79 14.16
N ALA A 277 -13.68 -14.12 14.61
CA ALA A 277 -13.57 -12.86 15.35
C ALA A 277 -14.59 -12.86 16.50
N GLU A 278 -14.23 -12.24 17.62
CA GLU A 278 -15.14 -12.07 18.77
C GLU A 278 -16.34 -11.18 18.42
N GLY A 279 -16.15 -10.22 17.53
CA GLY A 279 -17.21 -9.35 17.01
C GLY A 279 -18.25 -10.07 16.13
N PHE A 280 -18.03 -11.34 15.77
CA PHE A 280 -18.95 -12.19 14.99
C PHE A 280 -19.22 -13.51 15.70
N PRO A 281 -19.88 -13.50 16.87
CA PRO A 281 -20.09 -14.71 17.66
C PRO A 281 -20.85 -15.78 16.87
N GLY A 282 -20.28 -16.99 16.86
CA GLY A 282 -20.85 -18.17 16.20
C GLY A 282 -20.69 -18.22 14.68
N ARG A 283 -20.03 -17.25 14.04
CA ARG A 283 -19.76 -17.27 12.60
C ARG A 283 -18.28 -17.42 12.32
N GLN A 284 -17.95 -18.51 11.64
CA GLN A 284 -16.64 -18.67 11.01
C GLN A 284 -16.78 -18.22 9.55
N MET A 285 -15.88 -17.36 9.12
CA MET A 285 -15.78 -16.95 7.72
C MET A 285 -14.69 -17.77 7.05
N SER A 286 -14.91 -18.11 5.79
CA SER A 286 -13.87 -18.75 4.98
C SER A 286 -13.27 -17.73 4.02
N GLY A 287 -11.95 -17.84 3.84
CA GLY A 287 -11.23 -17.02 2.88
C GLY A 287 -10.18 -17.84 2.14
N THR A 288 -9.60 -17.22 1.11
CA THR A 288 -8.55 -17.82 0.30
C THR A 288 -7.36 -16.88 0.21
N VAL A 289 -6.14 -17.41 0.36
CA VAL A 289 -4.90 -16.64 0.23
C VAL A 289 -4.75 -16.12 -1.20
N VAL A 290 -4.79 -14.81 -1.38
CA VAL A 290 -4.69 -14.14 -2.68
C VAL A 290 -3.30 -13.53 -2.91
N GLU A 291 -2.63 -13.12 -1.83
CA GLU A 291 -1.30 -12.51 -1.92
C GLU A 291 -0.48 -12.84 -0.68
N ILE A 292 0.82 -12.98 -0.85
CA ILE A 292 1.79 -13.15 0.24
C ILE A 292 2.86 -12.08 0.06
N ALA A 293 3.02 -11.22 1.05
CA ALA A 293 4.04 -10.16 1.00
C ALA A 293 5.44 -10.74 0.84
N ARG A 294 6.28 -10.02 0.11
CA ARG A 294 7.70 -10.38 -0.07
C ARG A 294 8.61 -9.74 0.97
N GLN A 295 8.06 -8.83 1.75
CA GLN A 295 8.77 -8.11 2.80
C GLN A 295 8.40 -8.67 4.16
N VAL A 296 9.40 -8.75 5.04
CA VAL A 296 9.21 -9.06 6.46
C VAL A 296 9.08 -7.75 7.21
N SER A 297 8.02 -7.61 8.01
CA SER A 297 7.72 -6.45 8.84
C SER A 297 7.74 -6.80 10.33
N ARG A 298 7.63 -5.80 11.18
CA ARG A 298 7.33 -6.01 12.60
C ARG A 298 5.84 -6.29 12.75
N GLN A 299 5.50 -7.12 13.74
CA GLN A 299 4.12 -7.39 14.09
C GLN A 299 3.43 -6.09 14.53
N THR A 300 2.21 -5.84 14.04
CA THR A 300 1.38 -4.68 14.39
C THR A 300 0.09 -5.08 15.09
N VAL A 301 -0.37 -6.32 14.92
CA VAL A 301 -1.56 -6.86 15.58
C VAL A 301 -1.15 -7.68 16.79
N PHE A 302 -1.60 -7.29 17.98
CA PHE A 302 -1.25 -7.91 19.26
C PHE A 302 -2.48 -8.44 19.97
N THR A 303 -2.32 -9.50 20.79
CA THR A 303 -3.40 -10.05 21.62
C THR A 303 -3.70 -9.18 22.84
N GLY A 304 -2.78 -8.28 23.22
CA GLY A 304 -2.91 -7.47 24.42
C GLY A 304 -2.56 -8.21 25.72
N GLU A 305 -1.99 -9.41 25.64
CA GLU A 305 -1.55 -10.17 26.80
C GLU A 305 -0.25 -9.59 27.39
N ALA A 306 -0.16 -9.60 28.73
CA ALA A 306 1.03 -9.13 29.42
C ALA A 306 2.23 -10.05 29.11
N GLY A 307 3.34 -9.47 28.61
CA GLY A 307 4.55 -10.23 28.26
C GLY A 307 4.65 -10.63 26.79
N GLU A 308 3.73 -10.18 25.93
CA GLU A 308 3.83 -10.40 24.51
C GLU A 308 5.10 -9.75 23.93
N ASN A 309 5.87 -10.52 23.14
CA ASN A 309 7.12 -10.03 22.57
C ASN A 309 6.83 -9.12 21.37
N LEU A 310 7.08 -7.82 21.52
CA LEU A 310 6.81 -6.79 20.52
C LEU A 310 7.75 -6.81 19.30
N ASP A 311 8.83 -7.59 19.31
CA ASP A 311 9.82 -7.62 18.22
C ASP A 311 9.72 -8.90 17.37
N ARG A 312 8.51 -9.41 17.19
CA ARG A 312 8.28 -10.55 16.30
C ARG A 312 8.25 -10.12 14.84
N ARG A 313 8.91 -10.90 14.01
CA ARG A 313 8.97 -10.69 12.57
C ARG A 313 7.87 -11.48 11.88
N VAL A 314 7.09 -10.80 11.06
CA VAL A 314 5.93 -11.35 10.36
C VAL A 314 5.97 -11.07 8.87
N VAL A 315 5.26 -11.90 8.12
CA VAL A 315 4.96 -11.71 6.71
C VAL A 315 3.46 -11.51 6.59
N GLU A 316 3.05 -10.44 5.95
CA GLU A 316 1.64 -10.17 5.69
C GLU A 316 1.10 -11.10 4.60
N VAL A 317 -0.04 -11.70 4.88
CA VAL A 317 -0.76 -12.59 3.97
C VAL A 317 -2.16 -12.04 3.76
N LYS A 318 -2.48 -11.65 2.52
CA LYS A 318 -3.82 -11.18 2.18
C LYS A 318 -4.72 -12.34 1.85
N ILE A 319 -5.86 -12.38 2.51
CA ILE A 319 -6.88 -13.41 2.37
C ILE A 319 -8.15 -12.76 1.84
N GLY A 320 -8.55 -13.13 0.65
CA GLY A 320 -9.80 -12.65 0.05
C GLY A 320 -11.00 -13.35 0.69
N LEU A 321 -12.01 -12.59 1.06
CA LEU A 321 -13.27 -13.07 1.61
C LEU A 321 -14.26 -13.42 0.51
N GLY A 322 -15.12 -14.40 0.73
CA GLY A 322 -16.25 -14.68 -0.14
C GLY A 322 -17.35 -13.58 -0.06
N PRO A 323 -18.31 -13.54 -1.00
CA PRO A 323 -19.31 -12.47 -1.06
C PRO A 323 -20.10 -12.24 0.22
N GLU A 324 -20.53 -13.31 0.88
CA GLU A 324 -21.29 -13.22 2.16
C GLU A 324 -20.43 -12.64 3.29
N ALA A 325 -19.19 -13.10 3.39
CA ALA A 325 -18.24 -12.61 4.38
C ALA A 325 -17.84 -11.15 4.10
N THR A 326 -17.68 -10.77 2.82
CA THR A 326 -17.42 -9.38 2.40
C THR A 326 -18.57 -8.46 2.82
N ALA A 327 -19.83 -8.87 2.62
CA ALA A 327 -20.98 -8.06 3.02
C ALA A 327 -21.00 -7.78 4.53
N ILE A 328 -20.60 -8.74 5.35
CA ILE A 328 -20.48 -8.55 6.81
C ILE A 328 -19.26 -7.67 7.15
N ALA A 329 -18.13 -7.93 6.51
CA ALA A 329 -16.86 -7.24 6.76
C ALA A 329 -16.87 -5.77 6.29
N SER A 330 -17.74 -5.41 5.32
CA SER A 330 -17.81 -4.06 4.75
C SER A 330 -18.19 -2.96 5.75
N PHE A 331 -18.83 -3.33 6.87
CA PHE A 331 -19.24 -2.39 7.92
C PHE A 331 -18.17 -2.15 8.99
N ILE A 332 -17.13 -2.99 9.05
CA ILE A 332 -16.14 -2.93 10.15
C ILE A 332 -14.73 -3.01 9.56
N ASN A 333 -14.03 -1.90 9.60
CA ASN A 333 -12.62 -1.84 9.24
C ASN A 333 -11.73 -2.03 10.48
N TYR A 334 -10.56 -2.62 10.31
CA TYR A 334 -9.57 -2.91 11.35
C TYR A 334 -10.03 -3.84 12.49
N LEU A 335 -11.14 -4.58 12.30
CA LEU A 335 -11.51 -5.61 13.27
C LEU A 335 -10.40 -6.66 13.35
N GLN A 336 -9.92 -6.92 14.57
CA GLN A 336 -8.96 -7.98 14.82
C GLN A 336 -9.64 -9.36 14.70
N VAL A 337 -8.96 -10.26 14.00
CA VAL A 337 -9.45 -11.61 13.73
C VAL A 337 -8.35 -12.66 13.97
N ASN A 338 -8.77 -13.87 14.32
CA ASN A 338 -7.93 -15.05 14.35
C ASN A 338 -8.07 -15.79 13.02
N VAL A 339 -6.95 -16.10 12.39
CA VAL A 339 -6.87 -16.82 11.13
C VAL A 339 -6.24 -18.17 11.34
N LEU A 340 -6.91 -19.23 10.92
CA LEU A 340 -6.41 -20.60 10.95
C LEU A 340 -6.29 -21.10 9.51
N PHE A 341 -5.06 -21.28 9.04
CA PHE A 341 -4.80 -21.82 7.71
C PHE A 341 -5.01 -23.32 7.67
N GLU A 342 -5.72 -23.80 6.64
CA GLU A 342 -5.83 -25.23 6.39
C GLU A 342 -4.47 -25.80 5.97
N PRO A 343 -4.18 -27.09 6.27
CA PRO A 343 -2.95 -27.72 5.81
C PRO A 343 -2.83 -27.67 4.29
N LEU A 344 -1.60 -27.45 3.79
CA LEU A 344 -1.33 -27.48 2.35
C LEU A 344 -1.72 -28.83 1.75
N SER A 345 -2.45 -28.80 0.64
CA SER A 345 -2.69 -30.01 -0.16
C SER A 345 -1.37 -30.49 -0.80
N ASP A 346 -1.30 -31.77 -1.15
CA ASP A 346 -0.08 -32.34 -1.75
C ASP A 346 0.25 -31.67 -3.09
N ALA A 347 -0.76 -31.27 -3.85
CA ALA A 347 -0.58 -30.47 -5.08
C ALA A 347 0.05 -29.10 -4.78
N GLN A 348 -0.39 -28.39 -3.75
CA GLN A 348 0.17 -27.10 -3.33
C GLN A 348 1.61 -27.23 -2.85
N LYS A 349 1.93 -28.30 -2.10
CA LYS A 349 3.32 -28.61 -1.67
C LYS A 349 4.24 -28.86 -2.86
N GLN A 350 3.79 -29.62 -3.86
CA GLN A 350 4.55 -29.87 -5.09
C GLN A 350 4.78 -28.60 -5.89
N GLN A 351 3.73 -27.79 -6.07
CA GLN A 351 3.83 -26.51 -6.78
C GLN A 351 4.78 -25.53 -6.08
N GLN A 352 4.76 -25.51 -4.75
CA GLN A 352 5.66 -24.66 -3.97
C GLN A 352 7.12 -25.11 -4.11
N ARG A 353 7.39 -26.42 -4.07
CA ARG A 353 8.74 -27.00 -4.32
C ARG A 353 9.23 -26.65 -5.72
N GLN A 354 8.42 -26.83 -6.76
CA GLN A 354 8.78 -26.52 -8.13
C GLN A 354 9.10 -25.01 -8.33
N ARG A 355 8.32 -24.12 -7.71
CA ARG A 355 8.61 -22.68 -7.73
C ARG A 355 9.93 -22.34 -7.03
N GLN A 356 10.19 -22.97 -5.92
CA GLN A 356 11.41 -22.77 -5.15
C GLN A 356 12.65 -23.28 -5.91
N GLU A 357 12.57 -24.45 -6.54
CA GLU A 357 13.61 -25.01 -7.41
C GLU A 357 13.84 -24.12 -8.66
N ALA A 358 12.78 -23.59 -9.28
CA ALA A 358 12.89 -22.69 -10.42
C ALA A 358 13.62 -21.38 -10.05
N LEU A 359 13.32 -20.82 -8.88
CA LEU A 359 14.01 -19.63 -8.36
C LEU A 359 15.50 -19.90 -8.08
N ILE A 360 15.81 -21.03 -7.46
CA ILE A 360 17.20 -21.45 -7.19
C ILE A 360 17.95 -21.63 -8.52
N ARG A 361 17.35 -22.28 -9.53
CA ARG A 361 17.96 -22.44 -10.86
C ARG A 361 18.23 -21.09 -11.55
N GLN A 362 17.34 -20.14 -11.42
CA GLN A 362 17.55 -18.78 -11.96
C GLN A 362 18.68 -18.03 -11.26
N GLN A 363 18.86 -18.24 -9.95
CA GLN A 363 19.91 -17.56 -9.17
C GLN A 363 21.29 -18.25 -9.29
N THR A 364 21.34 -19.58 -9.51
CA THR A 364 22.60 -20.33 -9.59
C THR A 364 23.11 -20.59 -11.00
N GLY A 365 22.52 -19.96 -12.03
CA GLY A 365 23.00 -20.10 -13.41
C GLY A 365 23.00 -21.55 -13.94
N GLY A 366 22.13 -22.42 -13.40
CA GLY A 366 21.94 -23.79 -13.89
C GLY A 366 22.71 -24.90 -13.17
N ALA A 367 23.51 -24.60 -12.14
CA ALA A 367 24.17 -25.64 -11.33
C ALA A 367 23.24 -26.13 -10.19
N VAL A 368 22.74 -27.35 -10.31
CA VAL A 368 21.96 -28.03 -9.26
C VAL A 368 22.94 -28.67 -8.28
N PRO A 369 22.93 -28.34 -6.96
CA PRO A 369 23.65 -29.14 -5.97
C PRO A 369 23.02 -30.51 -5.84
N PRO A 370 23.81 -31.60 -5.67
CA PRO A 370 23.28 -32.96 -5.49
C PRO A 370 22.48 -33.07 -4.19
N PRO A 371 21.48 -33.96 -4.12
CA PRO A 371 20.66 -34.13 -2.92
C PRO A 371 21.51 -34.61 -1.74
N PRO A 372 21.24 -34.15 -0.52
CA PRO A 372 21.92 -34.68 0.68
C PRO A 372 21.65 -36.19 0.85
N ARG A 373 22.74 -36.97 1.12
CA ARG A 373 22.68 -38.38 1.39
C ARG A 373 22.08 -38.66 2.77
#